data_3594259208deb35300ef95cfa2a7ccbf
#
_entry.id   3594259208deb35300ef95cfa2a7ccbf
#
_cell.length_a   1.000
_cell.length_b   1.000
_cell.length_c   1.000
_cell.angle_alpha   90.00
_cell.angle_beta   90.00
_cell.angle_gamma   90.00
#
_symmetry.space_group_name_H-M   'P 1'
#
loop_
_entity.id
_entity.type
_entity.pdbx_description
1 polymer ?
#
loop_
_entity_poly.entity_id
_entity_poly.type
_entity_poly.pdbx_seq_one_letter_code
_entity_poly.pdbx_strand_id
1 'polypeptide(L)'
;MNNKNIWTSSLYIILFISAFVLLQFFGSWIAEGCYALIKGIPLSEVSNYSNSSELQSVIYVLGSLLTIVIFIRARWSKVSRDYLKARPWAVLMWTFLLTIGSILPMEFISEKANLTLPDQTLHFFELIMKTPWGYIAVGIMAPIAEELVFRGAILNKL
;
A
#
# COMPACT_ATOMS: atom_id res chain seq x y z
N MET A 1 -1.99 31.40 12.29
CA MET A 1 -2.16 29.95 12.51
C MET A 1 -1.72 29.62 13.94
N ASN A 2 -2.62 29.07 14.76
CA ASN A 2 -2.38 28.92 16.19
C ASN A 2 -1.49 27.69 16.43
N ASN A 3 -0.39 27.84 17.19
CA ASN A 3 0.61 26.78 17.46
C ASN A 3 -0.01 25.46 17.98
N LYS A 4 -1.13 25.54 18.70
CA LYS A 4 -1.87 24.36 19.17
C LYS A 4 -2.42 23.47 18.03
N ASN A 5 -2.81 24.06 16.90
CA ASN A 5 -3.36 23.30 15.79
C ASN A 5 -2.29 22.51 15.02
N ILE A 6 -1.06 23.04 14.96
CA ILE A 6 0.05 22.37 14.26
C ILE A 6 0.46 21.10 15.00
N TRP A 7 0.61 21.17 16.33
CA TRP A 7 0.97 20.00 17.15
C TRP A 7 -0.07 18.89 17.11
N THR A 8 -1.36 19.25 17.17
CA THR A 8 -2.45 18.25 17.09
C THR A 8 -2.52 17.60 15.71
N SER A 9 -2.34 18.36 14.63
CA SER A 9 -2.30 17.82 13.27
C SER A 9 -1.11 16.87 13.07
N SER A 10 0.07 17.26 13.55
CA SER A 10 1.27 16.40 13.48
C SER A 10 1.09 15.10 14.25
N LEU A 11 0.45 15.13 15.42
CA LEU A 11 0.12 13.95 16.20
C LEU A 11 -0.82 12.99 15.45
N TYR A 12 -1.85 13.51 14.77
CA TYR A 12 -2.75 12.69 13.95
C TYR A 12 -2.03 12.04 12.77
N ILE A 13 -1.12 12.77 12.11
CA ILE A 13 -0.32 12.23 11.01
C ILE A 13 0.51 11.03 11.50
N ILE A 14 1.26 11.22 12.60
CA ILE A 14 2.09 10.17 13.18
C ILE A 14 1.22 8.97 13.59
N LEU A 15 0.08 9.20 14.23
CA LEU A 15 -0.84 8.15 14.66
C LEU A 15 -1.37 7.33 13.47
N PHE A 16 -1.82 7.99 12.40
CA PHE A 16 -2.36 7.27 11.25
C PHE A 16 -1.28 6.50 10.47
N ILE A 17 -0.08 7.08 10.33
CA ILE A 17 1.05 6.38 9.72
C ILE A 17 1.46 5.17 10.58
N SER A 18 1.58 5.36 11.90
CA SER A 18 1.90 4.26 12.81
C SER A 18 0.85 3.16 12.78
N ALA A 19 -0.43 3.52 12.77
CA ALA A 19 -1.52 2.57 12.64
C ALA A 19 -1.45 1.81 11.31
N PHE A 20 -1.17 2.49 10.20
CA PHE A 20 -0.98 1.86 8.90
C PHE A 20 0.14 0.83 8.92
N VAL A 21 1.32 1.20 9.44
CA VAL A 21 2.47 0.31 9.55
C VAL A 21 2.15 -0.90 10.44
N LEU A 22 1.54 -0.68 11.60
CA LEU A 22 1.14 -1.77 12.50
C LEU A 22 0.16 -2.73 11.83
N LEU A 23 -0.80 -2.24 11.05
CA LEU A 23 -1.75 -3.08 10.32
C LEU A 23 -1.07 -3.92 9.24
N GLN A 24 -0.01 -3.42 8.60
CA GLN A 24 0.79 -4.23 7.69
C GLN A 24 1.50 -5.38 8.42
N PHE A 25 2.07 -5.12 9.62
CA PHE A 25 2.66 -6.18 10.44
C PHE A 25 1.63 -7.22 10.90
N PHE A 26 0.46 -6.78 11.36
CA PHE A 26 -0.62 -7.72 11.72
C PHE A 26 -1.09 -8.52 10.51
N GLY A 27 -1.19 -7.88 9.35
CA GLY A 27 -1.52 -8.55 8.09
C GLY A 27 -0.54 -9.64 7.73
N SER A 28 0.78 -9.40 7.90
CA SER A 28 1.80 -10.42 7.64
C SER A 28 1.68 -11.61 8.59
N TRP A 29 1.48 -11.38 9.89
CA TRP A 29 1.30 -12.47 10.85
C TRP A 29 0.06 -13.33 10.54
N ILE A 30 -1.05 -12.70 10.17
CA ILE A 30 -2.27 -13.42 9.78
C ILE A 30 -2.01 -14.23 8.51
N ALA A 31 -1.33 -13.64 7.53
CA ALA A 31 -0.99 -14.30 6.28
C ALA A 31 -0.09 -15.54 6.49
N GLU A 32 0.94 -15.40 7.33
CA GLU A 32 1.83 -16.49 7.70
C GLU A 32 1.06 -17.61 8.41
N GLY A 33 0.18 -17.25 9.35
CA GLY A 33 -0.68 -18.21 10.03
C GLY A 33 -1.62 -18.96 9.09
N CYS A 34 -2.28 -18.24 8.19
CA CYS A 34 -3.15 -18.84 7.19
C CYS A 34 -2.37 -19.75 6.22
N TYR A 35 -1.19 -19.31 5.80
CA TYR A 35 -0.31 -20.09 4.92
C TYR A 35 0.14 -21.40 5.57
N ALA A 36 0.55 -21.32 6.86
CA ALA A 36 0.92 -22.50 7.65
C ALA A 36 -0.22 -23.51 7.72
N LEU A 37 -1.44 -23.05 8.00
CA LEU A 37 -2.63 -23.90 8.08
C LEU A 37 -2.97 -24.56 6.73
N ILE A 38 -2.91 -23.80 5.63
CA ILE A 38 -3.24 -24.31 4.29
C ILE A 38 -2.21 -25.35 3.82
N LYS A 39 -0.94 -25.11 4.08
CA LYS A 39 0.16 -26.02 3.67
C LYS A 39 0.40 -27.14 4.66
N GLY A 40 -0.21 -27.10 5.85
CA GLY A 40 -0.02 -28.11 6.91
C GLY A 40 1.40 -28.12 7.50
N ILE A 41 2.07 -26.97 7.50
CA ILE A 41 3.44 -26.80 8.02
C ILE A 41 3.42 -26.08 9.38
N PRO A 42 4.38 -26.35 10.27
CA PRO A 42 4.49 -25.62 11.53
C PRO A 42 4.89 -24.16 11.27
N LEU A 43 4.41 -23.24 12.11
CA LEU A 43 4.70 -21.79 12.00
C LEU A 43 6.20 -21.48 11.99
N SER A 44 7.02 -22.28 12.69
CA SER A 44 8.48 -22.14 12.72
C SER A 44 9.16 -22.33 11.37
N GLU A 45 8.54 -23.08 10.46
CA GLU A 45 9.08 -23.35 9.14
C GLU A 45 8.60 -22.36 8.07
N VAL A 46 7.60 -21.53 8.36
CA VAL A 46 7.06 -20.54 7.40
C VAL A 46 8.13 -19.53 6.98
N SER A 47 9.08 -19.22 7.85
CA SER A 47 10.22 -18.35 7.53
C SER A 47 11.06 -18.87 6.34
N ASN A 48 11.12 -20.19 6.11
CA ASN A 48 11.80 -20.78 4.96
C ASN A 48 11.10 -20.46 3.63
N TYR A 49 9.80 -20.10 3.69
CA TYR A 49 8.98 -19.72 2.54
C TYR A 49 8.87 -18.21 2.36
N SER A 50 9.60 -17.41 3.14
CA SER A 50 9.60 -15.95 3.05
C SER A 50 9.87 -15.42 1.64
N ASN A 51 10.63 -16.17 0.83
CA ASN A 51 10.92 -15.87 -0.57
C ASN A 51 9.92 -16.50 -1.55
N SER A 52 8.78 -17.03 -1.09
CA SER A 52 7.76 -17.54 -2.01
C SER A 52 6.87 -16.40 -2.50
N SER A 53 6.64 -16.37 -3.82
CA SER A 53 5.77 -15.37 -4.45
C SER A 53 4.33 -15.43 -3.95
N GLU A 54 3.85 -16.63 -3.63
CA GLU A 54 2.51 -16.86 -3.10
C GLU A 54 2.33 -16.20 -1.74
N LEU A 55 3.26 -16.49 -0.79
CA LEU A 55 3.19 -15.94 0.56
C LEU A 55 3.30 -14.41 0.55
N GLN A 56 4.24 -13.86 -0.22
CA GLN A 56 4.41 -12.42 -0.33
C GLN A 56 3.16 -11.72 -0.90
N SER A 57 2.56 -12.28 -1.94
CA SER A 57 1.31 -11.75 -2.50
C SER A 57 0.16 -11.78 -1.49
N VAL A 58 0.02 -12.86 -0.72
CA VAL A 58 -1.02 -12.99 0.32
C VAL A 58 -0.79 -11.98 1.45
N ILE A 59 0.45 -11.78 1.89
CA ILE A 59 0.82 -10.78 2.91
C ILE A 59 0.34 -9.40 2.48
N TYR A 60 0.65 -9.00 1.25
CA TYR A 60 0.26 -7.68 0.72
C TYR A 60 -1.25 -7.50 0.57
N VAL A 61 -1.94 -8.51 0.06
CA VAL A 61 -3.40 -8.48 -0.06
C VAL A 61 -4.05 -8.36 1.32
N LEU A 62 -3.64 -9.18 2.28
CA LEU A 62 -4.23 -9.17 3.63
C LEU A 62 -3.90 -7.89 4.39
N GLY A 63 -2.66 -7.39 4.33
CA GLY A 63 -2.27 -6.13 4.95
C GLY A 63 -3.06 -4.95 4.41
N SER A 64 -3.18 -4.85 3.07
CA SER A 64 -3.98 -3.81 2.43
C SER A 64 -5.46 -3.93 2.77
N LEU A 65 -6.01 -5.13 2.75
CA LEU A 65 -7.41 -5.38 3.07
C LEU A 65 -7.74 -5.04 4.52
N LEU A 66 -6.88 -5.42 5.47
CA LEU A 66 -6.99 -5.03 6.88
C LEU A 66 -6.99 -3.51 7.04
N THR A 67 -6.08 -2.83 6.38
CA THR A 67 -6.01 -1.37 6.39
C THR A 67 -7.32 -0.76 5.89
N ILE A 68 -7.80 -1.19 4.74
CA ILE A 68 -9.04 -0.70 4.15
C ILE A 68 -10.22 -0.91 5.11
N VAL A 69 -10.38 -2.12 5.62
CA VAL A 69 -11.51 -2.46 6.50
C VAL A 69 -11.47 -1.66 7.80
N ILE A 70 -10.31 -1.56 8.45
CA ILE A 70 -10.18 -0.87 9.73
C ILE A 70 -10.37 0.64 9.55
N PHE A 71 -9.75 1.28 8.55
CA PHE A 71 -9.89 2.71 8.33
C PHE A 71 -11.33 3.12 7.97
N ILE A 72 -12.04 2.30 7.21
CA ILE A 72 -13.46 2.54 6.91
C ILE A 72 -14.33 2.30 8.15
N ARG A 73 -14.12 1.18 8.86
CA ARG A 73 -14.95 0.82 10.02
C ARG A 73 -14.75 1.74 11.22
N ALA A 74 -13.52 2.17 11.46
CA ALA A 74 -13.20 3.17 12.47
C ALA A 74 -13.64 4.60 12.09
N ARG A 75 -14.17 4.79 10.88
CA ARG A 75 -14.55 6.10 10.33
C ARG A 75 -13.38 7.12 10.34
N TRP A 76 -12.17 6.61 10.26
CA TRP A 76 -10.99 7.46 10.15
C TRP A 76 -10.88 8.07 8.77
N SER A 77 -11.28 7.32 7.74
CA SER A 77 -11.37 7.82 6.37
C SER A 77 -12.82 8.19 6.02
N LYS A 78 -13.01 9.45 5.62
CA LYS A 78 -14.30 9.93 5.10
C LYS A 78 -14.34 9.71 3.59
N VAL A 79 -14.95 8.61 3.16
CA VAL A 79 -15.27 8.41 1.75
C VAL A 79 -16.56 9.15 1.44
N SER A 80 -16.45 10.32 0.79
CA SER A 80 -17.62 11.06 0.34
C SER A 80 -18.25 10.39 -0.88
N ARG A 81 -19.58 10.18 -0.84
CA ARG A 81 -20.34 9.68 -2.01
C ARG A 81 -20.25 10.62 -3.21
N ASP A 82 -20.08 11.91 -2.97
CA ASP A 82 -19.98 12.91 -4.03
C ASP A 82 -18.66 12.77 -4.81
N TYR A 83 -17.59 12.34 -4.14
CA TYR A 83 -16.32 12.00 -4.77
C TYR A 83 -16.46 10.81 -5.75
N LEU A 84 -17.26 9.80 -5.37
CA LEU A 84 -17.53 8.65 -6.23
C LEU A 84 -18.47 8.97 -7.40
N LYS A 85 -19.31 9.98 -7.23
CA LYS A 85 -20.21 10.45 -8.30
C LYS A 85 -19.54 11.37 -9.31
N ALA A 86 -18.48 12.05 -8.91
CA ALA A 86 -17.68 12.82 -9.84
C ALA A 86 -17.13 11.87 -10.91
N ARG A 87 -17.44 12.16 -12.17
CA ARG A 87 -16.90 11.38 -13.31
C ARG A 87 -15.72 12.15 -13.92
N PRO A 88 -14.54 12.08 -13.31
CA PRO A 88 -13.38 12.86 -13.74
C PRO A 88 -12.68 12.18 -14.92
N TRP A 89 -13.42 11.79 -15.96
CA TRP A 89 -12.88 11.10 -17.14
C TRP A 89 -11.69 11.85 -17.76
N ALA A 90 -11.80 13.18 -17.85
CA ALA A 90 -10.72 14.00 -18.36
C ALA A 90 -9.49 13.93 -17.45
N VAL A 91 -9.68 13.99 -16.14
CA VAL A 91 -8.56 13.86 -15.16
C VAL A 91 -7.93 12.49 -15.26
N LEU A 92 -8.71 11.41 -15.32
CA LEU A 92 -8.20 10.05 -15.48
C LEU A 92 -7.40 9.89 -16.78
N MET A 93 -7.90 10.42 -17.88
CA MET A 93 -7.20 10.38 -19.16
C MET A 93 -5.87 11.15 -19.10
N TRP A 94 -5.86 12.36 -18.54
CA TRP A 94 -4.65 13.14 -18.39
C TRP A 94 -3.65 12.49 -17.43
N THR A 95 -4.12 11.90 -16.33
CA THR A 95 -3.28 11.15 -15.40
C THR A 95 -2.63 9.95 -16.09
N PHE A 96 -3.42 9.20 -16.87
CA PHE A 96 -2.92 8.05 -17.64
C PHE A 96 -1.85 8.49 -18.67
N LEU A 97 -2.11 9.53 -19.43
CA LEU A 97 -1.15 10.08 -20.39
C LEU A 97 0.12 10.59 -19.70
N LEU A 98 -0.04 11.29 -18.57
CA LEU A 98 1.10 11.77 -17.78
C LEU A 98 1.94 10.59 -17.25
N THR A 99 1.29 9.55 -16.74
CA THR A 99 2.00 8.35 -16.25
C THR A 99 2.83 7.70 -17.35
N ILE A 100 2.22 7.46 -18.51
CA ILE A 100 2.96 6.89 -19.66
C ILE A 100 4.07 7.85 -20.13
N GLY A 101 3.76 9.14 -20.25
CA GLY A 101 4.74 10.13 -20.68
C GLY A 101 5.89 10.35 -19.71
N SER A 102 5.72 10.04 -18.43
CA SER A 102 6.77 10.16 -17.42
C SER A 102 7.73 8.97 -17.38
N ILE A 103 7.39 7.82 -17.96
CA ILE A 103 8.23 6.62 -17.91
C ILE A 103 9.62 6.89 -18.52
N LEU A 104 9.66 7.36 -19.76
CA LEU A 104 10.92 7.60 -20.46
C LEU A 104 11.81 8.67 -19.79
N PRO A 105 11.29 9.85 -19.39
CA PRO A 105 12.08 10.82 -18.64
C PRO A 105 12.59 10.29 -17.30
N MET A 106 11.79 9.52 -16.58
CA MET A 106 12.19 8.93 -15.30
C MET A 106 13.28 7.88 -15.49
N GLU A 107 13.18 7.04 -16.51
CA GLU A 107 14.20 6.05 -16.85
C GLU A 107 15.53 6.75 -17.23
N PHE A 108 15.47 7.78 -18.08
CA PHE A 108 16.63 8.59 -18.43
C PHE A 108 17.30 9.25 -17.21
N ILE A 109 16.50 9.83 -16.30
CA ILE A 109 17.00 10.45 -15.07
C ILE A 109 17.64 9.40 -14.17
N SER A 110 17.01 8.25 -14.00
CA SER A 110 17.53 7.15 -13.19
C SER A 110 18.88 6.65 -13.72
N GLU A 111 19.00 6.48 -15.01
CA GLU A 111 20.24 6.07 -15.67
C GLU A 111 21.34 7.11 -15.49
N LYS A 112 21.05 8.39 -15.76
CA LYS A 112 22.03 9.49 -15.63
C LYS A 112 22.46 9.75 -14.19
N ALA A 113 21.56 9.58 -13.23
CA ALA A 113 21.85 9.77 -11.82
C ALA A 113 22.40 8.50 -11.14
N ASN A 114 22.57 7.40 -11.89
CA ASN A 114 22.94 6.07 -11.35
C ASN A 114 22.03 5.66 -10.18
N LEU A 115 20.74 6.00 -10.27
CA LEU A 115 19.75 5.63 -9.27
C LEU A 115 19.36 4.17 -9.50
N THR A 116 20.05 3.27 -8.85
CA THR A 116 19.67 1.85 -8.81
C THR A 116 18.84 1.58 -7.58
N LEU A 117 17.74 0.85 -7.77
CA LEU A 117 16.99 0.33 -6.61
C LEU A 117 17.88 -0.67 -5.86
N PRO A 118 17.83 -0.71 -4.52
CA PRO A 118 18.52 -1.74 -3.75
C PRO A 118 18.12 -3.13 -4.25
N ASP A 119 19.08 -4.05 -4.34
CA ASP A 119 18.86 -5.41 -4.85
C ASP A 119 17.73 -6.13 -4.13
N GLN A 120 17.57 -5.88 -2.84
CA GLN A 120 16.45 -6.41 -2.04
C GLN A 120 15.09 -5.94 -2.55
N THR A 121 14.99 -4.68 -2.96
CA THR A 121 13.74 -4.09 -3.49
C THR A 121 13.41 -4.67 -4.85
N LEU A 122 14.40 -4.80 -5.73
CA LEU A 122 14.23 -5.43 -7.03
C LEU A 122 13.77 -6.88 -6.89
N HIS A 123 14.48 -7.66 -6.08
CA HIS A 123 14.14 -9.07 -5.81
C HIS A 123 12.72 -9.21 -5.26
N PHE A 124 12.32 -8.32 -4.37
CA PHE A 124 10.99 -8.29 -3.80
C PHE A 124 9.89 -8.05 -4.87
N PHE A 125 10.08 -7.04 -5.75
CA PHE A 125 9.15 -6.79 -6.85
C PHE A 125 9.10 -7.95 -7.84
N GLU A 126 10.24 -8.55 -8.18
CA GLU A 126 10.30 -9.73 -9.03
C GLU A 126 9.51 -10.90 -8.44
N LEU A 127 9.63 -11.13 -7.12
CA LEU A 127 8.89 -12.19 -6.44
C LEU A 127 7.38 -11.95 -6.50
N ILE A 128 6.92 -10.77 -6.16
CA ILE A 128 5.49 -10.46 -6.14
C ILE A 128 4.89 -10.53 -7.54
N MET A 129 5.58 -10.00 -8.54
CA MET A 129 5.10 -9.96 -9.92
C MET A 129 5.09 -11.32 -10.63
N LYS A 130 5.63 -12.40 -10.02
CA LYS A 130 5.53 -13.76 -10.56
C LYS A 130 4.11 -14.33 -10.50
N THR A 131 3.23 -13.75 -9.66
CA THR A 131 1.86 -14.23 -9.51
C THR A 131 0.85 -13.19 -9.98
N PRO A 132 -0.29 -13.60 -10.59
CA PRO A 132 -1.38 -12.67 -10.93
C PRO A 132 -1.89 -11.89 -9.71
N TRP A 133 -1.89 -12.51 -8.54
CA TRP A 133 -2.28 -11.89 -7.27
C TRP A 133 -1.36 -10.75 -6.86
N GLY A 134 -0.07 -10.83 -7.22
CA GLY A 134 0.88 -9.76 -6.97
C GLY A 134 0.54 -8.47 -7.72
N TYR A 135 0.11 -8.57 -8.97
CA TYR A 135 -0.36 -7.40 -9.74
C TYR A 135 -1.60 -6.76 -9.09
N ILE A 136 -2.53 -7.58 -8.59
CA ILE A 136 -3.71 -7.07 -7.88
C ILE A 136 -3.29 -6.41 -6.56
N ALA A 137 -2.40 -7.05 -5.82
CA ALA A 137 -1.91 -6.54 -4.54
C ALA A 137 -1.25 -5.17 -4.68
N VAL A 138 -0.27 -5.05 -5.56
CA VAL A 138 0.54 -3.84 -5.74
C VAL A 138 -0.18 -2.80 -6.60
N GLY A 139 -0.87 -3.24 -7.67
CA GLY A 139 -1.50 -2.32 -8.63
C GLY A 139 -2.86 -1.78 -8.20
N ILE A 140 -3.58 -2.47 -7.33
CA ILE A 140 -4.95 -2.10 -6.95
C ILE A 140 -5.09 -1.94 -5.43
N MET A 141 -4.75 -2.98 -4.66
CA MET A 141 -5.04 -3.00 -3.22
C MET A 141 -4.17 -2.01 -2.44
N ALA A 142 -2.87 -1.96 -2.72
CA ALA A 142 -1.96 -1.03 -2.06
C ALA A 142 -2.32 0.44 -2.34
N PRO A 143 -2.52 0.90 -3.60
CA PRO A 143 -2.95 2.26 -3.88
C PRO A 143 -4.27 2.65 -3.22
N ILE A 144 -5.25 1.73 -3.14
CA ILE A 144 -6.52 2.00 -2.44
C ILE A 144 -6.27 2.18 -0.95
N ALA A 145 -5.46 1.31 -0.32
CA ALA A 145 -5.13 1.42 1.10
C ALA A 145 -4.39 2.73 1.39
N GLU A 146 -3.41 3.09 0.58
CA GLU A 146 -2.66 4.34 0.69
C GLU A 146 -3.56 5.57 0.52
N GLU A 147 -4.43 5.58 -0.49
CA GLU A 147 -5.38 6.69 -0.71
C GLU A 147 -6.33 6.88 0.48
N LEU A 148 -6.81 5.79 1.09
CA LEU A 148 -7.65 5.85 2.28
C LEU A 148 -6.90 6.42 3.49
N VAL A 149 -5.63 6.06 3.66
CA VAL A 149 -4.80 6.55 4.77
C VAL A 149 -4.43 8.01 4.54
N PHE A 150 -3.80 8.33 3.40
CA PHE A 150 -3.26 9.66 3.16
C PHE A 150 -4.36 10.69 2.87
N ARG A 151 -5.22 10.42 1.90
CA ARG A 151 -6.27 11.35 1.53
C ARG A 151 -7.49 11.25 2.45
N GLY A 152 -7.91 10.02 2.76
CA GLY A 152 -9.12 9.81 3.57
C GLY A 152 -8.96 10.18 5.03
N ALA A 153 -7.83 9.86 5.66
CA ALA A 153 -7.61 10.09 7.08
C ALA A 153 -6.72 11.30 7.37
N ILE A 154 -5.52 11.36 6.81
CA ILE A 154 -4.54 12.41 7.13
C ILE A 154 -4.99 13.78 6.62
N LEU A 155 -5.21 13.94 5.31
CA LEU A 155 -5.60 15.23 4.74
C LEU A 155 -6.94 15.76 5.26
N ASN A 156 -7.82 14.88 5.71
CA ASN A 156 -9.11 15.31 6.28
C ASN A 156 -9.00 15.83 7.73
N LYS A 157 -7.83 15.70 8.38
CA LYS A 157 -7.56 16.18 9.73
C LYS A 157 -6.60 17.39 9.77
N LEU A 158 -5.96 17.70 8.64
CA LEU A 158 -5.16 18.93 8.46
C LEU A 158 -6.05 20.14 8.18
#